data_eb4cfb2269d7f94277d40778b6c5fe2a
#
_entry.id   eb4cfb2269d7f94277d40778b6c5fe2a
#
_cell.length_a   1.000
_cell.length_b   1.000
_cell.length_c   1.000
_cell.angle_alpha   90.00
_cell.angle_beta   90.00
_cell.angle_gamma   90.00
#
_symmetry.space_group_name_H-M   'P 1'
#
loop_
_entity.id
_entity.type
_entity.pdbx_description
1 polymer ?
#
loop_
_entity_poly.entity_id
_entity_poly.type
_entity_poly.pdbx_seq_one_letter_code
_entity_poly.pdbx_strand_id
1 'polypeptide(L)'
;MGVNIGNMFYSQSLLPVISEGFDLPDGQVFWVPVFLQTGLLTSLFFLLPAGDIWDRRLLLRWLAFGCSASALAVVLSFNYHVVLAAFYCLGLCSLTSYMLPAYLSGLIPQSERGHALGVLLGGQFSGILLSRFFSGVLADWFGWRSIYFVSSLLMLLIAFLWPRLIPRDMESVDVPYKKLLVSQLVLMRRFVELRRACASQGFQFAAFVMIWTGLSLHLAEAPWFFGSAQIGAFGLVGLASILSAQFVGKLVDRYGAFWVIIGCTLSTLLGVLGLFLAGSSTLGLLICLACIDFGVQGSYVANQSRVFSLDQASR
;
A
#
# COMPACT_ATOMS: atom_id res chain seq x y z
N MET A 1 -2.35 -7.72 -8.99
CA MET A 1 -2.37 -6.74 -7.88
C MET A 1 -1.41 -7.11 -6.75
N GLY A 2 -1.48 -8.30 -6.18
CA GLY A 2 -0.69 -8.68 -5.00
C GLY A 2 0.82 -8.43 -5.12
N VAL A 3 1.46 -8.83 -6.21
CA VAL A 3 2.89 -8.58 -6.43
C VAL A 3 3.21 -7.08 -6.52
N ASN A 4 2.38 -6.32 -7.23
CA ASN A 4 2.60 -4.88 -7.41
C ASN A 4 2.50 -4.13 -6.07
N ILE A 5 1.45 -4.40 -5.28
CA ILE A 5 1.31 -3.78 -3.95
C ILE A 5 2.38 -4.29 -2.98
N GLY A 6 2.82 -5.54 -3.12
CA GLY A 6 3.90 -6.13 -2.33
C GLY A 6 5.20 -5.31 -2.39
N ASN A 7 5.51 -4.71 -3.55
CA ASN A 7 6.67 -3.83 -3.72
C ASN A 7 6.70 -2.65 -2.73
N MET A 8 5.54 -2.20 -2.29
CA MET A 8 5.41 -1.10 -1.32
C MET A 8 5.71 -1.52 0.12
N PHE A 9 5.71 -2.85 0.40
CA PHE A 9 5.79 -3.37 1.76
C PHE A 9 6.98 -4.30 2.00
N TYR A 10 7.69 -4.77 0.96
CA TYR A 10 8.87 -5.62 1.11
C TYR A 10 9.93 -5.01 2.03
N SER A 11 10.19 -3.72 1.89
CA SER A 11 11.22 -3.04 2.69
C SER A 11 10.94 -3.02 4.19
N GLN A 12 9.68 -3.13 4.61
CA GLN A 12 9.32 -2.96 6.02
C GLN A 12 9.93 -4.02 6.95
N SER A 13 10.07 -5.27 6.50
CA SER A 13 10.74 -6.33 7.26
C SER A 13 12.25 -6.38 7.03
N LEU A 14 12.76 -5.60 6.08
CA LEU A 14 14.16 -5.66 5.63
C LEU A 14 14.99 -4.47 6.08
N LEU A 15 14.40 -3.48 6.77
CA LEU A 15 15.11 -2.26 7.16
C LEU A 15 16.38 -2.52 7.97
N PRO A 16 16.41 -3.46 8.95
CA PRO A 16 17.64 -3.75 9.69
C PRO A 16 18.76 -4.23 8.78
N VAL A 17 18.48 -5.23 7.92
CA VAL A 17 19.49 -5.81 7.02
C VAL A 17 19.88 -4.86 5.87
N ILE A 18 19.01 -3.91 5.49
CA ILE A 18 19.37 -2.83 4.56
C ILE A 18 20.31 -1.85 5.25
N SER A 19 20.03 -1.48 6.52
CA SER A 19 20.88 -0.60 7.31
C SER A 19 22.28 -1.17 7.46
N GLU A 20 22.39 -2.44 7.86
CA GLU A 20 23.66 -3.15 7.96
C GLU A 20 24.39 -3.26 6.62
N GLY A 21 23.65 -3.56 5.54
CA GLY A 21 24.23 -3.78 4.20
C GLY A 21 24.85 -2.53 3.55
N PHE A 22 24.57 -1.34 4.09
CA PHE A 22 25.12 -0.05 3.65
C PHE A 22 25.89 0.69 4.76
N ASP A 23 26.10 0.07 5.92
CA ASP A 23 26.73 0.70 7.10
C ASP A 23 26.12 2.08 7.42
N LEU A 24 24.78 2.14 7.44
CA LEU A 24 24.09 3.41 7.60
C LEU A 24 24.12 3.91 9.04
N PRO A 25 24.37 5.21 9.26
CA PRO A 25 24.12 5.84 10.55
C PRO A 25 22.65 5.69 11.00
N ASP A 26 22.44 5.76 12.32
CA ASP A 26 21.11 5.65 12.91
C ASP A 26 20.09 6.57 12.24
N GLY A 27 18.94 6.00 11.91
CA GLY A 27 17.83 6.72 11.34
C GLY A 27 17.90 6.96 9.82
N GLN A 28 19.04 6.79 9.17
CA GLN A 28 19.10 7.00 7.71
C GLN A 28 18.28 5.98 6.91
N VAL A 29 18.13 4.76 7.40
CA VAL A 29 17.34 3.72 6.74
C VAL A 29 15.85 4.09 6.59
N PHE A 30 15.34 5.02 7.41
CA PHE A 30 13.96 5.51 7.28
C PHE A 30 13.67 6.26 5.96
N TRP A 31 14.70 6.71 5.23
CA TRP A 31 14.51 7.29 3.92
C TRP A 31 14.01 6.28 2.87
N VAL A 32 14.24 4.98 3.06
CA VAL A 32 13.75 3.94 2.14
C VAL A 32 12.24 3.98 2.00
N PRO A 33 11.42 3.81 3.05
CA PRO A 33 9.97 3.92 2.93
C PRO A 33 9.51 5.34 2.54
N VAL A 34 10.23 6.40 2.92
CA VAL A 34 9.89 7.78 2.54
C VAL A 34 9.98 7.97 1.02
N PHE A 35 11.08 7.57 0.39
CA PHE A 35 11.25 7.68 -1.06
C PHE A 35 10.23 6.81 -1.81
N LEU A 36 9.98 5.60 -1.34
CA LEU A 36 9.00 4.68 -1.90
C LEU A 36 7.58 5.30 -1.88
N GLN A 37 7.15 5.82 -0.73
CA GLN A 37 5.82 6.43 -0.57
C GLN A 37 5.71 7.76 -1.33
N THR A 38 6.79 8.55 -1.38
CA THR A 38 6.81 9.80 -2.15
C THR A 38 6.69 9.52 -3.66
N GLY A 39 7.35 8.46 -4.15
CA GLY A 39 7.19 7.99 -5.52
C GLY A 39 5.74 7.64 -5.85
N LEU A 40 5.08 6.86 -4.98
CA LEU A 40 3.67 6.52 -5.11
C LEU A 40 2.77 7.77 -5.08
N LEU A 41 3.01 8.70 -4.14
CA LEU A 41 2.25 9.94 -4.06
C LEU A 41 2.35 10.77 -5.34
N THR A 42 3.57 10.88 -5.89
CA THR A 42 3.82 11.54 -7.18
C THR A 42 3.02 10.87 -8.30
N SER A 43 3.01 9.56 -8.33
CA SER A 43 2.28 8.76 -9.31
C SER A 43 0.76 8.94 -9.18
N LEU A 44 0.21 8.89 -7.98
CA LEU A 44 -1.22 9.10 -7.73
C LEU A 44 -1.68 10.49 -8.16
N PHE A 45 -0.85 11.51 -7.97
CA PHE A 45 -1.20 12.87 -8.34
C PHE A 45 -1.07 13.12 -9.85
N PHE A 46 0.00 12.66 -10.47
CA PHE A 46 0.29 12.96 -11.87
C PHE A 46 -0.09 11.83 -12.83
N LEU A 47 0.21 10.57 -12.56
CA LEU A 47 0.00 9.48 -13.51
C LEU A 47 -1.42 8.88 -13.44
N LEU A 48 -2.09 8.92 -12.29
CA LEU A 48 -3.46 8.39 -12.20
C LEU A 48 -4.43 9.14 -13.13
N PRO A 49 -4.45 10.49 -13.18
CA PRO A 49 -5.28 11.21 -14.13
C PRO A 49 -4.87 11.00 -15.60
N ALA A 50 -3.60 10.73 -15.87
CA ALA A 50 -3.15 10.41 -17.23
C ALA A 50 -3.79 9.13 -17.75
N GLY A 51 -4.18 8.20 -16.88
CA GLY A 51 -4.91 6.99 -17.24
C GLY A 51 -6.32 7.23 -17.77
N ASP A 52 -6.89 8.43 -17.64
CA ASP A 52 -8.18 8.81 -18.24
C ASP A 52 -8.04 9.31 -19.69
N ILE A 53 -6.81 9.70 -20.08
CA ILE A 53 -6.49 10.23 -21.42
C ILE A 53 -5.74 9.21 -22.26
N TRP A 54 -4.79 8.51 -21.64
CA TRP A 54 -3.95 7.54 -22.32
C TRP A 54 -4.57 6.14 -22.32
N ASP A 55 -4.19 5.33 -23.29
CA ASP A 55 -4.53 3.90 -23.28
C ASP A 55 -4.07 3.27 -21.95
N ARG A 56 -5.04 2.96 -21.08
CA ARG A 56 -4.80 2.39 -19.74
C ARG A 56 -4.02 1.08 -19.80
N ARG A 57 -4.27 0.26 -20.82
CA ARG A 57 -3.54 -0.99 -21.05
C ARG A 57 -2.07 -0.74 -21.31
N LEU A 58 -1.75 0.25 -22.14
CA LEU A 58 -0.39 0.63 -22.46
C LEU A 58 0.30 1.24 -21.23
N LEU A 59 -0.38 2.11 -20.50
CA LEU A 59 0.12 2.71 -19.28
C LEU A 59 0.44 1.64 -18.22
N LEU A 60 -0.48 0.70 -17.95
CA LEU A 60 -0.27 -0.41 -17.01
C LEU A 60 0.93 -1.28 -17.41
N ARG A 61 1.12 -1.52 -18.71
CA ARG A 61 2.27 -2.26 -19.22
C ARG A 61 3.59 -1.53 -18.93
N TRP A 62 3.66 -0.23 -19.22
CA TRP A 62 4.85 0.58 -18.95
C TRP A 62 5.14 0.72 -17.48
N LEU A 63 4.13 0.85 -16.64
CA LEU A 63 4.27 0.84 -15.18
C LEU A 63 4.85 -0.50 -14.69
N ALA A 64 4.41 -1.63 -15.25
CA ALA A 64 4.96 -2.94 -14.89
C ALA A 64 6.43 -3.08 -15.32
N PHE A 65 6.82 -2.61 -16.52
CA PHE A 65 8.20 -2.54 -16.94
C PHE A 65 9.04 -1.62 -16.03
N GLY A 66 8.51 -0.46 -15.67
CA GLY A 66 9.13 0.47 -14.74
C GLY A 66 9.34 -0.15 -13.35
N CYS A 67 8.35 -0.86 -12.80
CA CYS A 67 8.50 -1.62 -11.56
C CYS A 67 9.62 -2.66 -11.67
N SER A 68 9.64 -3.44 -12.76
CA SER A 68 10.68 -4.45 -13.00
C SER A 68 12.07 -3.81 -13.05
N ALA A 69 12.24 -2.75 -13.85
CA ALA A 69 13.50 -2.05 -13.98
C ALA A 69 13.97 -1.41 -12.66
N SER A 70 13.04 -0.79 -11.91
CA SER A 70 13.34 -0.19 -10.61
C SER A 70 13.72 -1.23 -9.56
N ALA A 71 13.01 -2.37 -9.51
CA ALA A 71 13.36 -3.47 -8.62
C ALA A 71 14.74 -4.06 -8.98
N LEU A 72 15.05 -4.20 -10.27
CA LEU A 72 16.37 -4.64 -10.73
C LEU A 72 17.46 -3.63 -10.36
N ALA A 73 17.16 -2.32 -10.45
CA ALA A 73 18.08 -1.26 -10.03
C ALA A 73 18.39 -1.35 -8.52
N VAL A 74 17.41 -1.68 -7.68
CA VAL A 74 17.65 -1.95 -6.24
C VAL A 74 18.62 -3.12 -6.05
N VAL A 75 18.48 -4.20 -6.84
CA VAL A 75 19.36 -5.39 -6.76
C VAL A 75 20.80 -5.06 -7.15
N LEU A 76 20.97 -4.31 -8.23
CA LEU A 76 22.29 -4.04 -8.83
C LEU A 76 23.04 -2.88 -8.17
N SER A 77 22.37 -2.08 -7.33
CA SER A 77 22.97 -0.88 -6.75
C SER A 77 23.74 -1.21 -5.47
N PHE A 78 24.96 -0.67 -5.39
CA PHE A 78 25.82 -0.72 -4.21
C PHE A 78 25.94 0.64 -3.52
N ASN A 79 25.38 1.69 -4.11
CA ASN A 79 25.34 3.04 -3.54
C ASN A 79 23.96 3.32 -2.96
N TYR A 80 23.90 3.74 -1.71
CA TYR A 80 22.64 3.98 -0.99
C TYR A 80 21.75 5.04 -1.67
N HIS A 81 22.34 6.14 -2.18
CA HIS A 81 21.55 7.19 -2.87
C HIS A 81 20.92 6.69 -4.17
N VAL A 82 21.62 5.80 -4.88
CA VAL A 82 21.06 5.15 -6.11
C VAL A 82 19.92 4.21 -5.72
N VAL A 83 20.07 3.49 -4.61
CA VAL A 83 18.99 2.63 -4.06
C VAL A 83 17.78 3.47 -3.67
N LEU A 84 17.95 4.62 -3.02
CA LEU A 84 16.82 5.51 -2.70
C LEU A 84 16.11 6.01 -3.97
N ALA A 85 16.85 6.40 -5.01
CA ALA A 85 16.27 6.77 -6.30
C ALA A 85 15.50 5.60 -6.94
N ALA A 86 16.05 4.37 -6.86
CA ALA A 86 15.38 3.17 -7.34
C ALA A 86 14.09 2.88 -6.55
N PHE A 87 14.06 3.07 -5.24
CA PHE A 87 12.84 2.97 -4.43
C PHE A 87 11.80 4.03 -4.79
N TYR A 88 12.23 5.27 -5.05
CA TYR A 88 11.33 6.31 -5.55
C TYR A 88 10.69 5.90 -6.89
N CYS A 89 11.48 5.44 -7.84
CA CYS A 89 10.99 4.96 -9.13
C CYS A 89 10.08 3.72 -8.98
N LEU A 90 10.40 2.81 -8.05
CA LEU A 90 9.57 1.65 -7.73
C LEU A 90 8.20 2.07 -7.19
N GLY A 91 8.17 3.03 -6.27
CA GLY A 91 6.93 3.63 -5.77
C GLY A 91 6.13 4.32 -6.87
N LEU A 92 6.79 5.11 -7.73
CA LEU A 92 6.18 5.81 -8.86
C LEU A 92 5.51 4.83 -9.83
N CYS A 93 6.12 3.67 -10.08
CA CYS A 93 5.59 2.66 -10.99
C CYS A 93 4.56 1.72 -10.32
N SER A 94 4.41 1.75 -8.99
CA SER A 94 3.48 0.88 -8.24
C SER A 94 2.00 1.32 -8.30
N LEU A 95 1.65 2.24 -9.19
CA LEU A 95 0.30 2.79 -9.38
C LEU A 95 -0.75 1.74 -9.78
N THR A 96 -0.34 0.64 -10.40
CA THR A 96 -1.22 -0.38 -10.97
C THR A 96 -2.30 -0.88 -9.97
N SER A 97 -1.94 -1.03 -8.70
CA SER A 97 -2.86 -1.50 -7.65
C SER A 97 -4.01 -0.53 -7.35
N TYR A 98 -3.83 0.74 -7.64
CA TYR A 98 -4.83 1.78 -7.45
C TYR A 98 -5.65 2.04 -8.72
N MET A 99 -5.05 1.88 -9.88
CA MET A 99 -5.68 2.13 -11.17
C MET A 99 -6.55 0.96 -11.64
N LEU A 100 -6.13 -0.28 -11.37
CA LEU A 100 -6.78 -1.49 -11.88
C LEU A 100 -8.22 -1.68 -11.40
N PRO A 101 -8.60 -1.43 -10.12
CA PRO A 101 -9.98 -1.55 -9.68
C PRO A 101 -10.93 -0.58 -10.40
N ALA A 102 -10.51 0.66 -10.59
CA ALA A 102 -11.30 1.67 -11.31
C ALA A 102 -11.48 1.27 -12.79
N TYR A 103 -10.41 0.82 -13.42
CA TYR A 103 -10.42 0.37 -14.80
C TYR A 103 -11.36 -0.83 -15.03
N LEU A 104 -11.22 -1.89 -14.21
CA LEU A 104 -12.03 -3.10 -14.36
C LEU A 104 -13.49 -2.87 -14.00
N SER A 105 -13.79 -1.95 -13.08
CA SER A 105 -15.19 -1.60 -12.77
C SER A 105 -15.94 -1.00 -13.98
N GLY A 106 -15.24 -0.36 -14.91
CA GLY A 106 -15.82 0.14 -16.16
C GLY A 106 -16.10 -0.96 -17.19
N LEU A 107 -15.33 -2.05 -17.19
CA LEU A 107 -15.42 -3.12 -18.17
C LEU A 107 -16.38 -4.24 -17.78
N ILE A 108 -16.69 -4.40 -16.49
CA ILE A 108 -17.47 -5.52 -15.97
C ILE A 108 -18.93 -5.10 -15.77
N PRO A 109 -19.90 -5.99 -16.15
CA PRO A 109 -21.32 -5.76 -15.92
C PRO A 109 -21.61 -5.44 -14.44
N GLN A 110 -22.61 -4.59 -14.18
CA GLN A 110 -22.93 -4.13 -12.82
C GLN A 110 -23.24 -5.28 -11.85
N SER A 111 -23.81 -6.38 -12.33
CA SER A 111 -24.12 -7.58 -11.55
C SER A 111 -22.89 -8.32 -11.03
N GLU A 112 -21.74 -8.21 -11.71
CA GLU A 112 -20.50 -8.94 -11.39
C GLU A 112 -19.43 -8.05 -10.75
N ARG A 113 -19.61 -6.73 -10.76
CA ARG A 113 -18.63 -5.75 -10.23
C ARG A 113 -18.23 -6.03 -8.78
N GLY A 114 -19.20 -6.36 -7.92
CA GLY A 114 -18.93 -6.64 -6.51
C GLY A 114 -18.00 -7.84 -6.32
N HIS A 115 -18.24 -8.92 -7.05
CA HIS A 115 -17.38 -10.11 -7.01
C HIS A 115 -15.97 -9.81 -7.53
N ALA A 116 -15.86 -9.16 -8.68
CA ALA A 116 -14.57 -8.82 -9.29
C ALA A 116 -13.73 -7.88 -8.40
N LEU A 117 -14.35 -6.84 -7.83
CA LEU A 117 -13.68 -5.95 -6.88
C LEU A 117 -13.27 -6.70 -5.61
N GLY A 118 -14.09 -7.62 -5.12
CA GLY A 118 -13.76 -8.48 -3.98
C GLY A 118 -12.51 -9.33 -4.23
N VAL A 119 -12.39 -9.95 -5.40
CA VAL A 119 -11.20 -10.71 -5.81
C VAL A 119 -9.95 -9.82 -5.91
N LEU A 120 -10.10 -8.62 -6.50
CA LEU A 120 -8.99 -7.66 -6.63
C LEU A 120 -8.50 -7.17 -5.26
N LEU A 121 -9.41 -6.76 -4.38
CA LEU A 121 -9.09 -6.32 -3.03
C LEU A 121 -8.50 -7.47 -2.19
N GLY A 122 -9.05 -8.68 -2.32
CA GLY A 122 -8.48 -9.88 -1.71
C GLY A 122 -7.04 -10.11 -2.15
N GLY A 123 -6.76 -9.99 -3.45
CA GLY A 123 -5.39 -10.05 -3.98
C GLY A 123 -4.48 -8.94 -3.47
N GLN A 124 -5.02 -7.73 -3.29
CA GLN A 124 -4.28 -6.60 -2.73
C GLN A 124 -3.91 -6.83 -1.26
N PHE A 125 -4.88 -7.21 -0.42
CA PHE A 125 -4.64 -7.47 0.99
C PHE A 125 -3.72 -8.68 1.20
N SER A 126 -3.92 -9.76 0.45
CA SER A 126 -3.00 -10.90 0.47
C SER A 126 -1.58 -10.49 0.06
N GLY A 127 -1.44 -9.60 -0.93
CA GLY A 127 -0.15 -9.07 -1.35
C GLY A 127 0.55 -8.29 -0.25
N ILE A 128 -0.15 -7.41 0.47
CA ILE A 128 0.39 -6.65 1.60
C ILE A 128 0.88 -7.60 2.70
N LEU A 129 0.06 -8.59 3.02
CA LEU A 129 0.32 -9.54 4.09
C LEU A 129 1.51 -10.45 3.80
N LEU A 130 1.44 -11.12 2.64
CA LEU A 130 2.43 -12.09 2.23
C LEU A 130 3.77 -11.44 1.85
N SER A 131 3.75 -10.17 1.44
CA SER A 131 4.95 -9.45 1.07
C SER A 131 5.97 -9.38 2.20
N ARG A 132 5.53 -9.04 3.40
CA ARG A 132 6.41 -8.95 4.58
C ARG A 132 6.97 -10.31 4.96
N PHE A 133 6.14 -11.35 4.94
CA PHE A 133 6.55 -12.71 5.26
C PHE A 133 7.56 -13.24 4.24
N PHE A 134 7.24 -13.20 2.95
CA PHE A 134 8.13 -13.72 1.91
C PHE A 134 9.42 -12.91 1.78
N SER A 135 9.37 -11.58 1.96
CA SER A 135 10.59 -10.77 1.92
C SER A 135 11.52 -11.11 3.08
N GLY A 136 10.97 -11.34 4.27
CA GLY A 136 11.75 -11.77 5.43
C GLY A 136 12.40 -13.15 5.22
N VAL A 137 11.63 -14.14 4.79
CA VAL A 137 12.14 -15.51 4.55
C VAL A 137 13.22 -15.53 3.46
N LEU A 138 12.98 -14.84 2.33
CA LEU A 138 13.96 -14.77 1.26
C LEU A 138 15.23 -14.02 1.68
N ALA A 139 15.09 -13.00 2.53
CA ALA A 139 16.23 -12.25 3.03
C ALA A 139 17.15 -13.11 3.91
N ASP A 140 16.59 -13.94 4.78
CA ASP A 140 17.37 -14.82 5.66
C ASP A 140 18.11 -15.92 4.87
N TRP A 141 17.55 -16.40 3.75
CA TRP A 141 18.15 -17.46 2.95
C TRP A 141 19.10 -16.98 1.86
N PHE A 142 18.76 -15.90 1.18
CA PHE A 142 19.43 -15.44 -0.04
C PHE A 142 19.86 -13.97 0.01
N GLY A 143 19.70 -13.32 1.16
CA GLY A 143 19.96 -11.89 1.33
C GLY A 143 18.79 -11.00 0.87
N TRP A 144 18.73 -9.78 1.42
CA TRP A 144 17.58 -8.87 1.26
C TRP A 144 17.28 -8.43 -0.18
N ARG A 145 18.26 -8.50 -1.09
CA ARG A 145 18.07 -8.16 -2.51
C ARG A 145 17.27 -9.21 -3.29
N SER A 146 17.20 -10.45 -2.78
CA SER A 146 16.54 -11.58 -3.46
C SER A 146 15.06 -11.34 -3.74
N ILE A 147 14.31 -10.72 -2.83
CA ILE A 147 12.89 -10.43 -3.04
C ILE A 147 12.67 -9.42 -4.18
N TYR A 148 13.56 -8.42 -4.32
CA TYR A 148 13.49 -7.45 -5.41
C TYR A 148 13.87 -8.07 -6.75
N PHE A 149 14.79 -9.04 -6.75
CA PHE A 149 15.09 -9.83 -7.95
C PHE A 149 13.88 -10.66 -8.40
N VAL A 150 13.26 -11.39 -7.48
CA VAL A 150 12.03 -12.16 -7.75
C VAL A 150 10.91 -11.23 -8.22
N SER A 151 10.71 -10.10 -7.54
CA SER A 151 9.71 -9.11 -7.93
C SER A 151 9.98 -8.55 -9.33
N SER A 152 11.24 -8.25 -9.67
CA SER A 152 11.61 -7.78 -11.01
C SER A 152 11.18 -8.77 -12.09
N LEU A 153 11.47 -10.07 -11.91
CA LEU A 153 11.07 -11.12 -12.85
C LEU A 153 9.55 -11.25 -12.96
N LEU A 154 8.84 -11.23 -11.83
CA LEU A 154 7.38 -11.31 -11.83
C LEU A 154 6.73 -10.09 -12.50
N MET A 155 7.24 -8.88 -12.24
CA MET A 155 6.73 -7.67 -12.87
C MET A 155 7.04 -7.62 -14.36
N LEU A 156 8.18 -8.16 -14.78
CA LEU A 156 8.54 -8.33 -16.19
C LEU A 156 7.56 -9.29 -16.88
N LEU A 157 7.29 -10.44 -16.28
CA LEU A 157 6.32 -11.40 -16.78
C LEU A 157 4.92 -10.77 -16.91
N ILE A 158 4.48 -10.03 -15.89
CA ILE A 158 3.20 -9.32 -15.88
C ILE A 158 3.17 -8.29 -17.02
N ALA A 159 4.25 -7.55 -17.26
CA ALA A 159 4.32 -6.57 -18.34
C ALA A 159 4.12 -7.20 -19.73
N PHE A 160 4.61 -8.41 -19.95
CA PHE A 160 4.38 -9.17 -21.19
C PHE A 160 2.99 -9.79 -21.27
N LEU A 161 2.39 -10.16 -20.13
CA LEU A 161 1.05 -10.75 -20.10
C LEU A 161 -0.07 -9.72 -20.19
N TRP A 162 0.12 -8.48 -19.71
CA TRP A 162 -0.89 -7.42 -19.72
C TRP A 162 -1.63 -7.27 -21.06
N PRO A 163 -0.93 -7.20 -22.21
CA PRO A 163 -1.59 -7.04 -23.49
C PRO A 163 -2.52 -8.19 -23.88
N ARG A 164 -2.35 -9.37 -23.26
CA ARG A 164 -3.18 -10.55 -23.49
C ARG A 164 -4.35 -10.67 -22.52
N LEU A 165 -4.18 -10.16 -21.31
CA LEU A 165 -5.15 -10.30 -20.21
C LEU A 165 -6.16 -9.16 -20.16
N ILE A 166 -5.79 -7.96 -20.64
CA ILE A 166 -6.60 -6.76 -20.53
C ILE A 166 -7.02 -6.31 -21.95
N PRO A 167 -8.34 -6.16 -22.21
CA PRO A 167 -8.83 -5.62 -23.46
C PRO A 167 -8.35 -4.18 -23.67
N ARG A 168 -8.35 -3.72 -24.90
CA ARG A 168 -8.13 -2.30 -25.20
C ARG A 168 -9.34 -1.51 -24.73
N ASP A 169 -9.08 -0.48 -23.94
CA ASP A 169 -10.10 0.52 -23.63
C ASP A 169 -10.00 1.63 -24.69
N MET A 170 -11.12 1.88 -25.36
CA MET A 170 -11.22 2.89 -26.42
C MET A 170 -11.84 4.20 -25.91
N GLU A 171 -12.29 4.25 -24.66
CA GLU A 171 -12.91 5.45 -24.09
C GLU A 171 -11.84 6.36 -23.46
N SER A 172 -11.10 7.08 -24.30
CA SER A 172 -10.35 8.23 -23.84
C SER A 172 -11.27 9.43 -23.68
N VAL A 173 -11.20 10.08 -22.54
CA VAL A 173 -11.96 11.33 -22.30
C VAL A 173 -11.22 12.47 -23.02
N ASP A 174 -11.88 13.16 -23.93
CA ASP A 174 -11.31 14.34 -24.63
C ASP A 174 -11.31 15.57 -23.71
N VAL A 175 -10.48 15.50 -22.67
CA VAL A 175 -10.29 16.59 -21.69
C VAL A 175 -8.81 16.89 -21.59
N PRO A 176 -8.40 18.18 -21.65
CA PRO A 176 -7.00 18.55 -21.47
C PRO A 176 -6.45 18.06 -20.11
N TYR A 177 -5.27 17.42 -20.12
CA TYR A 177 -4.63 16.86 -18.93
C TYR A 177 -4.53 17.89 -17.77
N LYS A 178 -4.19 19.14 -18.08
CA LYS A 178 -4.14 20.22 -17.09
C LYS A 178 -5.47 20.41 -16.36
N LYS A 179 -6.61 20.25 -17.06
CA LYS A 179 -7.95 20.38 -16.47
C LYS A 179 -8.23 19.23 -15.49
N LEU A 180 -7.75 18.01 -15.77
CA LEU A 180 -7.86 16.88 -14.85
C LEU A 180 -7.03 17.09 -13.58
N LEU A 181 -5.80 17.60 -13.68
CA LEU A 181 -5.00 17.94 -12.51
C LEU A 181 -5.66 19.02 -11.64
N VAL A 182 -6.17 20.07 -12.29
CA VAL A 182 -6.86 21.16 -11.58
C VAL A 182 -8.16 20.65 -10.93
N SER A 183 -8.89 19.74 -11.57
CA SER A 183 -10.14 19.19 -11.03
C SER A 183 -9.96 18.52 -9.68
N GLN A 184 -8.86 17.82 -9.44
CA GLN A 184 -8.54 17.23 -8.13
C GLN A 184 -8.47 18.29 -7.03
N LEU A 185 -7.79 19.42 -7.30
CA LEU A 185 -7.70 20.53 -6.35
C LEU A 185 -9.03 21.23 -6.15
N VAL A 186 -9.82 21.36 -7.21
CA VAL A 186 -11.19 21.94 -7.14
C VAL A 186 -12.08 21.04 -6.28
N LEU A 187 -12.07 19.72 -6.47
CA LEU A 187 -12.84 18.78 -5.66
C LEU A 187 -12.44 18.85 -4.18
N MET A 188 -11.14 18.91 -3.90
CA MET A 188 -10.62 19.08 -2.54
C MET A 188 -11.09 20.39 -1.91
N ARG A 189 -11.20 21.48 -2.67
CA ARG A 189 -11.72 22.76 -2.17
C ARG A 189 -13.23 22.74 -2.00
N ARG A 190 -13.96 22.11 -2.92
CA ARG A 190 -15.42 22.07 -2.94
C ARG A 190 -16.03 21.24 -1.80
N PHE A 191 -15.50 20.03 -1.56
CA PHE A 191 -16.06 19.10 -0.61
C PHE A 191 -15.28 19.05 0.71
N VAL A 192 -15.87 19.60 1.78
CA VAL A 192 -15.30 19.54 3.14
C VAL A 192 -15.15 18.10 3.63
N GLU A 193 -16.13 17.25 3.31
CA GLU A 193 -16.14 15.84 3.70
C GLU A 193 -14.99 15.07 3.06
N LEU A 194 -14.64 15.37 1.80
CA LEU A 194 -13.49 14.80 1.13
C LEU A 194 -12.18 15.17 1.86
N ARG A 195 -12.02 16.45 2.25
CA ARG A 195 -10.84 16.88 3.02
C ARG A 195 -10.73 16.17 4.36
N ARG A 196 -11.87 16.02 5.07
CA ARG A 196 -11.92 15.31 6.36
C ARG A 196 -11.57 13.84 6.20
N ALA A 197 -12.10 13.18 5.17
CA ALA A 197 -11.77 11.78 4.87
C ALA A 197 -10.29 11.61 4.51
N CYS A 198 -9.74 12.48 3.66
CA CYS A 198 -8.33 12.46 3.29
C CYS A 198 -7.40 12.71 4.49
N ALA A 199 -7.72 13.70 5.33
CA ALA A 199 -6.93 14.01 6.53
C ALA A 199 -6.97 12.85 7.53
N SER A 200 -8.18 12.34 7.83
CA SER A 200 -8.36 11.20 8.74
C SER A 200 -7.58 9.99 8.26
N GLN A 201 -7.74 9.60 7.00
CA GLN A 201 -7.05 8.44 6.45
C GLN A 201 -5.54 8.68 6.29
N GLY A 202 -5.13 9.89 5.98
CA GLY A 202 -3.72 10.27 5.87
C GLY A 202 -2.98 10.10 7.20
N PHE A 203 -3.54 10.58 8.31
CA PHE A 203 -2.95 10.40 9.64
C PHE A 203 -2.94 8.93 10.08
N GLN A 204 -4.01 8.18 9.81
CA GLN A 204 -4.09 6.76 10.12
C GLN A 204 -3.03 5.96 9.35
N PHE A 205 -2.87 6.23 8.05
CA PHE A 205 -1.88 5.54 7.23
C PHE A 205 -0.45 5.94 7.58
N ALA A 206 -0.21 7.21 7.92
CA ALA A 206 1.09 7.66 8.41
C ALA A 206 1.46 6.94 9.71
N ALA A 207 0.56 6.85 10.68
CA ALA A 207 0.78 6.11 11.92
C ALA A 207 1.08 4.62 11.63
N PHE A 208 0.32 3.99 10.73
CA PHE A 208 0.54 2.61 10.31
C PHE A 208 1.95 2.39 9.73
N VAL A 209 2.37 3.24 8.78
CA VAL A 209 3.71 3.11 8.16
C VAL A 209 4.80 3.34 9.19
N MET A 210 4.67 4.35 10.07
CA MET A 210 5.64 4.65 11.12
C MET A 210 5.80 3.49 12.10
N ILE A 211 4.68 2.90 12.55
CA ILE A 211 4.70 1.79 13.50
C ILE A 211 5.38 0.56 12.88
N TRP A 212 4.98 0.16 11.67
CA TRP A 212 5.58 -1.00 11.01
C TRP A 212 7.06 -0.79 10.67
N THR A 213 7.44 0.43 10.33
CA THR A 213 8.84 0.80 10.04
C THR A 213 9.68 0.78 11.32
N GLY A 214 9.20 1.40 12.40
CA GLY A 214 9.90 1.44 13.69
C GLY A 214 9.94 0.07 14.37
N LEU A 215 8.85 -0.71 14.25
CA LEU A 215 8.77 -2.05 14.83
C LEU A 215 9.84 -2.99 14.25
N SER A 216 10.11 -2.92 12.95
CA SER A 216 11.09 -3.79 12.33
C SER A 216 12.51 -3.57 12.91
N LEU A 217 12.88 -2.33 13.18
CA LEU A 217 14.15 -2.00 13.81
C LEU A 217 14.15 -2.40 15.29
N HIS A 218 13.06 -2.10 16.02
CA HIS A 218 12.94 -2.47 17.42
C HIS A 218 13.02 -3.98 17.66
N LEU A 219 12.44 -4.79 16.80
CA LEU A 219 12.48 -6.25 16.90
C LEU A 219 13.85 -6.85 16.52
N ALA A 220 14.67 -6.13 15.77
CA ALA A 220 16.03 -6.55 15.44
C ALA A 220 17.01 -6.33 16.60
N GLU A 221 16.68 -5.45 17.55
CA GLU A 221 17.51 -5.10 18.70
C GLU A 221 17.17 -5.92 19.95
N ALA A 222 17.94 -5.69 21.04
CA ALA A 222 17.66 -6.28 22.34
C ALA A 222 16.28 -5.86 22.88
N PRO A 223 15.51 -6.73 23.52
CA PRO A 223 15.84 -8.11 23.90
C PRO A 223 15.47 -9.16 22.85
N TRP A 224 14.93 -8.76 21.68
CA TRP A 224 14.29 -9.66 20.73
C TRP A 224 15.28 -10.35 19.78
N PHE A 225 16.21 -9.60 19.18
CA PHE A 225 17.17 -10.09 18.17
C PHE A 225 16.53 -10.94 17.07
N PHE A 226 15.35 -10.52 16.57
CA PHE A 226 14.63 -11.27 15.54
C PHE A 226 15.27 -11.07 14.17
N GLY A 227 15.39 -12.16 13.41
CA GLY A 227 15.77 -12.15 12.01
C GLY A 227 14.62 -11.65 11.12
N SER A 228 14.93 -11.38 9.84
CA SER A 228 13.97 -10.82 8.88
C SER A 228 12.72 -11.68 8.69
N ALA A 229 12.84 -13.02 8.71
CA ALA A 229 11.69 -13.92 8.62
C ALA A 229 10.76 -13.82 9.83
N GLN A 230 11.31 -13.70 11.04
CA GLN A 230 10.52 -13.53 12.25
C GLN A 230 9.80 -12.19 12.25
N ILE A 231 10.49 -11.10 11.89
CA ILE A 231 9.89 -9.76 11.73
C ILE A 231 8.78 -9.80 10.66
N GLY A 232 9.05 -10.45 9.54
CA GLY A 232 8.07 -10.63 8.47
C GLY A 232 6.83 -11.42 8.88
N ALA A 233 7.00 -12.41 9.78
CA ALA A 233 5.90 -13.22 10.31
C ALA A 233 4.89 -12.41 11.12
N PHE A 234 5.31 -11.32 11.80
CA PHE A 234 4.39 -10.38 12.44
C PHE A 234 3.40 -9.77 11.43
N GLY A 235 3.79 -9.65 10.14
CA GLY A 235 2.90 -9.21 9.08
C GLY A 235 1.64 -10.09 8.94
N LEU A 236 1.68 -11.37 9.36
CA LEU A 236 0.53 -12.27 9.30
C LEU A 236 -0.61 -11.86 10.23
N VAL A 237 -0.36 -11.00 11.23
CA VAL A 237 -1.41 -10.37 12.06
C VAL A 237 -2.40 -9.61 11.18
N GLY A 238 -1.96 -9.07 10.06
CA GLY A 238 -2.82 -8.41 9.08
C GLY A 238 -3.93 -9.31 8.50
N LEU A 239 -3.92 -10.65 8.71
CA LEU A 239 -5.07 -11.52 8.40
C LEU A 239 -6.35 -11.06 9.12
N ALA A 240 -6.22 -10.57 10.34
CA ALA A 240 -7.32 -9.99 11.08
C ALA A 240 -7.96 -8.78 10.37
N SER A 241 -7.14 -8.03 9.61
CA SER A 241 -7.60 -6.86 8.87
C SER A 241 -8.50 -7.21 7.68
N ILE A 242 -8.27 -8.37 7.05
CA ILE A 242 -9.10 -8.84 5.92
C ILE A 242 -10.53 -9.13 6.41
N LEU A 243 -10.64 -9.73 7.60
CA LEU A 243 -11.93 -9.99 8.23
C LEU A 243 -12.61 -8.69 8.68
N SER A 244 -11.82 -7.69 9.08
CA SER A 244 -12.34 -6.40 9.52
C SER A 244 -13.11 -5.66 8.43
N ALA A 245 -12.70 -5.74 7.16
CA ALA A 245 -13.34 -5.01 6.08
C ALA A 245 -14.83 -5.35 5.92
N GLN A 246 -15.18 -6.64 5.99
CA GLN A 246 -16.58 -7.09 5.90
C GLN A 246 -17.39 -6.70 7.15
N PHE A 247 -16.77 -6.79 8.32
CA PHE A 247 -17.40 -6.43 9.58
C PHE A 247 -17.65 -4.91 9.66
N VAL A 248 -16.64 -4.13 9.31
CA VAL A 248 -16.73 -2.66 9.31
C VAL A 248 -17.74 -2.16 8.28
N GLY A 249 -17.85 -2.77 7.09
CA GLY A 249 -18.89 -2.42 6.13
C GLY A 249 -20.30 -2.49 6.73
N LYS A 250 -20.62 -3.60 7.41
CA LYS A 250 -21.91 -3.76 8.12
C LYS A 250 -22.12 -2.73 9.25
N LEU A 251 -21.06 -2.38 9.96
CA LEU A 251 -21.11 -1.33 10.97
C LEU A 251 -21.39 0.05 10.39
N VAL A 252 -20.79 0.36 9.23
CA VAL A 252 -21.03 1.62 8.51
C VAL A 252 -22.50 1.73 8.08
N ASP A 253 -23.06 0.64 7.55
CA ASP A 253 -24.49 0.59 7.15
C ASP A 253 -25.43 0.80 8.34
N ARG A 254 -25.05 0.31 9.55
CA ARG A 254 -25.89 0.37 10.75
C ARG A 254 -25.74 1.66 11.55
N TYR A 255 -24.52 2.17 11.72
CA TYR A 255 -24.20 3.27 12.63
C TYR A 255 -23.71 4.55 11.91
N GLY A 256 -23.49 4.46 10.59
CA GLY A 256 -22.92 5.53 9.80
C GLY A 256 -21.39 5.61 9.87
N ALA A 257 -20.79 6.11 8.81
CA ALA A 257 -19.33 6.15 8.64
C ALA A 257 -18.60 6.95 9.74
N PHE A 258 -19.21 8.04 10.24
CA PHE A 258 -18.58 8.92 11.23
C PHE A 258 -18.25 8.18 12.53
N TRP A 259 -19.22 7.48 13.12
CA TRP A 259 -19.03 6.76 14.39
C TRP A 259 -18.09 5.57 14.25
N VAL A 260 -18.14 4.92 13.08
CA VAL A 260 -17.23 3.80 12.78
C VAL A 260 -15.80 4.28 12.66
N ILE A 261 -15.54 5.43 12.00
CA ILE A 261 -14.20 6.04 11.92
C ILE A 261 -13.67 6.36 13.32
N ILE A 262 -14.50 6.92 14.22
CA ILE A 262 -14.10 7.17 15.62
C ILE A 262 -13.72 5.86 16.31
N GLY A 263 -14.54 4.82 16.23
CA GLY A 263 -14.24 3.53 16.83
C GLY A 263 -12.96 2.90 16.30
N CYS A 264 -12.73 2.97 14.99
CA CYS A 264 -11.49 2.52 14.34
C CYS A 264 -10.27 3.33 14.80
N THR A 265 -10.41 4.65 14.92
CA THR A 265 -9.33 5.53 15.41
C THR A 265 -8.99 5.23 16.87
N LEU A 266 -10.00 4.98 17.72
CA LEU A 266 -9.78 4.55 19.10
C LEU A 266 -9.08 3.19 19.17
N SER A 267 -9.45 2.23 18.31
CA SER A 267 -8.75 0.94 18.21
C SER A 267 -7.27 1.13 17.86
N THR A 268 -6.96 1.98 16.88
CA THR A 268 -5.57 2.32 16.53
C THR A 268 -4.84 2.95 17.73
N LEU A 269 -5.46 3.93 18.40
CA LEU A 269 -4.87 4.61 19.55
C LEU A 269 -4.59 3.65 20.71
N LEU A 270 -5.55 2.78 21.03
CA LEU A 270 -5.39 1.76 22.08
C LEU A 270 -4.28 0.76 21.71
N GLY A 271 -4.19 0.35 20.45
CA GLY A 271 -3.08 -0.48 19.98
C GLY A 271 -1.73 0.21 20.14
N VAL A 272 -1.62 1.49 19.76
CA VAL A 272 -0.37 2.26 19.93
C VAL A 272 0.01 2.41 21.40
N LEU A 273 -0.93 2.80 22.25
CA LEU A 273 -0.70 2.90 23.68
C LEU A 273 -0.32 1.55 24.30
N GLY A 274 -0.97 0.48 23.83
CA GLY A 274 -0.66 -0.88 24.26
C GLY A 274 0.75 -1.32 23.92
N LEU A 275 1.35 -0.86 22.81
CA LEU A 275 2.74 -1.16 22.48
C LEU A 275 3.72 -0.70 23.58
N PHE A 276 3.45 0.44 24.22
CA PHE A 276 4.28 0.90 25.36
C PHE A 276 4.14 0.01 26.60
N LEU A 277 3.00 -0.66 26.76
CA LEU A 277 2.71 -1.54 27.89
C LEU A 277 3.04 -3.01 27.60
N ALA A 278 3.15 -3.38 26.34
CA ALA A 278 3.42 -4.76 25.92
C ALA A 278 4.79 -5.28 26.40
N GLY A 279 5.75 -4.38 26.62
CA GLY A 279 7.09 -4.72 27.07
C GLY A 279 7.75 -5.75 26.15
N SER A 280 8.24 -6.86 26.75
CA SER A 280 8.84 -8.00 26.02
C SER A 280 7.86 -9.12 25.69
N SER A 281 6.54 -8.90 25.77
CA SER A 281 5.52 -9.90 25.49
C SER A 281 5.19 -9.96 23.99
N THR A 282 5.60 -11.03 23.32
CA THR A 282 5.23 -11.29 21.90
C THR A 282 3.72 -11.28 21.69
N LEU A 283 2.97 -11.92 22.60
CA LEU A 283 1.51 -11.93 22.51
C LEU A 283 0.91 -10.53 22.66
N GLY A 284 1.45 -9.72 23.59
CA GLY A 284 1.06 -8.33 23.75
C GLY A 284 1.28 -7.51 22.49
N LEU A 285 2.45 -7.65 21.84
CA LEU A 285 2.73 -7.00 20.56
C LEU A 285 1.76 -7.43 19.45
N LEU A 286 1.48 -8.73 19.32
CA LEU A 286 0.55 -9.26 18.31
C LEU A 286 -0.87 -8.68 18.48
N ILE A 287 -1.38 -8.63 19.72
CA ILE A 287 -2.69 -8.04 20.03
C ILE A 287 -2.71 -6.54 19.67
N CYS A 288 -1.69 -5.80 20.06
CA CYS A 288 -1.60 -4.37 19.77
C CYS A 288 -1.55 -4.10 18.25
N LEU A 289 -0.76 -4.88 17.52
CA LEU A 289 -0.68 -4.78 16.06
C LEU A 289 -2.02 -5.14 15.39
N ALA A 290 -2.72 -6.16 15.88
CA ALA A 290 -4.06 -6.51 15.39
C ALA A 290 -5.05 -5.36 15.59
N CYS A 291 -5.02 -4.69 16.74
CA CYS A 291 -5.85 -3.51 17.01
C CYS A 291 -5.52 -2.34 16.07
N ILE A 292 -4.22 -2.11 15.80
CA ILE A 292 -3.76 -1.05 14.89
C ILE A 292 -4.22 -1.35 13.47
N ASP A 293 -3.94 -2.55 12.97
CA ASP A 293 -4.30 -2.97 11.62
C ASP A 293 -5.82 -2.94 11.41
N PHE A 294 -6.59 -3.44 12.38
CA PHE A 294 -8.06 -3.37 12.38
C PHE A 294 -8.53 -1.91 12.29
N GLY A 295 -7.98 -1.02 13.12
CA GLY A 295 -8.36 0.38 13.16
C GLY A 295 -8.05 1.11 11.86
N VAL A 296 -6.85 0.94 11.31
CA VAL A 296 -6.42 1.61 10.07
C VAL A 296 -7.22 1.11 8.87
N GLN A 297 -7.36 -0.21 8.70
CA GLN A 297 -8.10 -0.79 7.57
C GLN A 297 -9.62 -0.54 7.68
N GLY A 298 -10.16 -0.62 8.89
CA GLY A 298 -11.56 -0.29 9.14
C GLY A 298 -11.87 1.18 8.84
N SER A 299 -10.99 2.09 9.27
CA SER A 299 -11.10 3.52 8.94
C SER A 299 -11.03 3.75 7.43
N TYR A 300 -10.19 3.03 6.70
CA TYR A 300 -10.10 3.11 5.25
C TYR A 300 -11.43 2.74 4.57
N VAL A 301 -12.05 1.63 4.95
CA VAL A 301 -13.35 1.19 4.42
C VAL A 301 -14.43 2.22 4.72
N ALA A 302 -14.49 2.73 5.96
CA ALA A 302 -15.48 3.71 6.36
C ALA A 302 -15.30 5.07 5.64
N ASN A 303 -14.05 5.53 5.45
CA ASN A 303 -13.76 6.74 4.69
C ASN A 303 -14.09 6.58 3.19
N GLN A 304 -13.84 5.42 2.58
CA GLN A 304 -14.26 5.14 1.21
C GLN A 304 -15.78 5.22 1.06
N SER A 305 -16.54 4.59 1.95
CA SER A 305 -18.01 4.65 1.95
C SER A 305 -18.50 6.10 2.03
N ARG A 306 -17.88 6.92 2.89
CA ARG A 306 -18.18 8.34 3.03
C ARG A 306 -17.91 9.13 1.74
N VAL A 307 -16.79 8.87 1.07
CA VAL A 307 -16.44 9.55 -0.19
C VAL A 307 -17.39 9.14 -1.33
N PHE A 308 -17.72 7.86 -1.45
CA PHE A 308 -18.68 7.39 -2.47
C PHE A 308 -20.09 7.95 -2.29
N SER A 309 -20.51 8.25 -1.05
CA SER A 309 -21.81 8.88 -0.81
C SER A 309 -21.90 10.33 -1.31
N LEU A 310 -20.76 11.04 -1.47
CA LEU A 310 -20.72 12.41 -1.98
C LEU A 310 -21.11 12.50 -3.47
N ASP A 311 -20.77 11.48 -4.27
CA ASP A 311 -21.11 11.45 -5.69
C ASP A 311 -22.63 11.29 -5.92
N GLN A 312 -23.32 10.56 -5.05
CA GLN A 312 -24.77 10.40 -5.10
C GLN A 312 -25.52 11.69 -4.72
N ALA A 313 -24.97 12.49 -3.80
CA ALA A 313 -25.56 13.76 -3.38
C ALA A 313 -25.32 14.91 -4.38
N SER A 314 -24.42 14.74 -5.36
CA SER A 314 -24.08 15.73 -6.39
C SER A 314 -24.81 15.53 -7.70
N ARG A 315 -25.60 14.46 -7.83
CA ARG A 315 -26.53 14.19 -8.94
C ARG A 315 -27.92 14.78 -8.69
#